data_234f0465d841cade5492c7eaba8e352d
#
_entry.id   234f0465d841cade5492c7eaba8e352d
#
_cell.length_a   1.000
_cell.length_b   1.000
_cell.length_c   1.000
_cell.angle_alpha   90.00
_cell.angle_beta   90.00
_cell.angle_gamma   90.00
#
_symmetry.space_group_name_H-M   'P 1'
#
loop_
_entity.id
_entity.type
_entity.pdbx_description
1 polymer ?
#
loop_
_entity_poly.entity_id
_entity_poly.type
_entity_poly.pdbx_seq_one_letter_code
_entity_poly.pdbx_strand_id
1 'polypeptide(L)'
;MLHSTPLQPPSFDMQARIRIAVIALGATVLVLGSALGIVAARFDPNAYKSAIVERVHEKTRRTLTIGGDIKLALYPRLGVNLGKASLSERGGQGEFAALDSVRLSFALVPLLLRQEVVVDRIELRGMRATLVRQMDGSMNIDDLTAARVKTSVDPRAAGNAGAGPAKVRFAVDSIRVDNAHLRFDDRKAGRVVDIGRLNIDSGPIAHGVPSRVALSANIGVDKPALNTVLIFESGFSLDRDTRRVAMTELDANVDLSSRAGIESRAKLKGSIEIDFGKEAIVAALKGKIDDSAVSGKGALRGGLLQLDIDIDRVDLARYRARTGPAAADAATPPAGTSVTASDQPIDLSALARLRASGTLQVGELTVGGLRAANVHAVLLADAGKTTIKPLSATLYGGNGTGSLSIDFKDDASAPRMALVQDLRGISLGPLLFDATGKTPLTGRGDVQLDLTTRGAGTTALREALNGTAALRLRDGAIAGIDLGRLVREAKAAAGVGGGTESTSFSELSASFQIEHGVAHNKDLSASTPLLRIGGEGQLDLAHETIDLRLRCTVVPSLAGQDGPAAGTLDGLTVPVALTGPLAQMAWQVDVAALGSEAARKMAAGIPSGGKEKLKTRVKDALGGLFPR
;
A
#
# COMPACT_ATOMS: atom_id res chain seq x y z
N MET A 1 -95.91 1.55 -56.13
CA MET A 1 -95.16 2.41 -55.22
C MET A 1 -95.07 1.71 -53.87
N LEU A 2 -93.97 1.01 -53.64
CA LEU A 2 -93.71 0.32 -52.38
C LEU A 2 -92.70 1.08 -51.54
N HIS A 3 -93.12 1.63 -50.39
CA HIS A 3 -92.29 2.30 -49.41
C HIS A 3 -91.52 1.27 -48.61
N SER A 4 -90.22 1.25 -48.75
CA SER A 4 -89.30 0.51 -47.90
C SER A 4 -88.90 1.39 -46.68
N THR A 5 -89.30 0.98 -45.50
CA THR A 5 -88.82 1.54 -44.21
C THR A 5 -87.45 0.99 -43.84
N PRO A 6 -86.45 1.77 -43.47
CA PRO A 6 -85.15 1.24 -43.01
C PRO A 6 -85.22 0.78 -41.53
N LEU A 7 -84.78 -0.44 -41.26
CA LEU A 7 -84.58 -0.99 -39.93
C LEU A 7 -83.37 -0.30 -39.27
N GLN A 8 -83.58 0.40 -38.15
CA GLN A 8 -82.48 0.87 -37.27
C GLN A 8 -81.83 -0.30 -36.54
N PRO A 9 -80.50 -0.34 -36.47
CA PRO A 9 -79.81 -1.37 -35.66
C PRO A 9 -79.96 -1.03 -34.15
N PRO A 10 -80.06 -2.03 -33.27
CA PRO A 10 -80.20 -1.78 -31.84
C PRO A 10 -78.92 -1.14 -31.26
N SER A 11 -79.12 0.00 -30.59
CA SER A 11 -78.10 0.66 -29.82
C SER A 11 -77.67 -0.22 -28.62
N PHE A 12 -76.54 -0.89 -28.74
CA PHE A 12 -75.98 -1.63 -27.64
C PHE A 12 -75.43 -0.65 -26.58
N ASP A 13 -76.08 -0.64 -25.43
CA ASP A 13 -75.74 0.20 -24.28
C ASP A 13 -74.33 -0.24 -23.73
N MET A 14 -73.29 0.43 -24.20
CA MET A 14 -71.89 0.16 -23.84
C MET A 14 -71.65 0.46 -22.34
N GLN A 15 -72.45 1.37 -21.75
CA GLN A 15 -72.33 1.72 -20.32
C GLN A 15 -72.85 0.56 -19.42
N ALA A 16 -73.91 -0.15 -19.84
CA ALA A 16 -74.40 -1.29 -19.09
C ALA A 16 -73.39 -2.44 -19.07
N ARG A 17 -72.70 -2.70 -20.19
CA ARG A 17 -71.65 -3.75 -20.28
C ARG A 17 -70.42 -3.40 -19.45
N ILE A 18 -70.00 -2.14 -19.41
CA ILE A 18 -68.90 -1.67 -18.55
C ILE A 18 -69.27 -1.81 -17.07
N ARG A 19 -70.48 -1.45 -16.67
CA ARG A 19 -70.96 -1.64 -15.29
C ARG A 19 -71.01 -3.13 -14.90
N ILE A 20 -71.47 -4.02 -15.74
CA ILE A 20 -71.50 -5.45 -15.48
C ILE A 20 -70.06 -6.01 -15.39
N ALA A 21 -69.15 -5.58 -16.27
CA ALA A 21 -67.76 -5.99 -16.23
C ALA A 21 -67.02 -5.51 -14.95
N VAL A 22 -67.30 -4.29 -14.51
CA VAL A 22 -66.75 -3.74 -13.25
C VAL A 22 -67.32 -4.46 -12.03
N ILE A 23 -68.61 -4.79 -12.00
CA ILE A 23 -69.24 -5.56 -10.92
C ILE A 23 -68.70 -6.98 -10.90
N ALA A 24 -68.57 -7.63 -12.07
CA ALA A 24 -68.02 -8.96 -12.18
C ALA A 24 -66.53 -9.00 -11.73
N LEU A 25 -65.75 -8.00 -12.11
CA LEU A 25 -64.37 -7.88 -11.66
C LEU A 25 -64.28 -7.65 -10.13
N GLY A 26 -65.15 -6.76 -9.59
CA GLY A 26 -65.25 -6.52 -8.15
C GLY A 26 -65.65 -7.79 -7.37
N ALA A 27 -66.66 -8.56 -7.86
CA ALA A 27 -67.07 -9.82 -7.27
C ALA A 27 -65.97 -10.87 -7.34
N THR A 28 -65.23 -10.96 -8.45
CA THR A 28 -64.10 -11.88 -8.61
C THR A 28 -62.95 -11.53 -7.62
N VAL A 29 -62.62 -10.25 -7.48
CA VAL A 29 -61.62 -9.78 -6.52
C VAL A 29 -62.07 -10.07 -5.08
N LEU A 30 -63.35 -9.91 -4.76
CA LEU A 30 -63.92 -10.17 -3.44
C LEU A 30 -63.91 -11.66 -3.12
N VAL A 31 -64.27 -12.53 -4.09
CA VAL A 31 -64.23 -14.01 -3.95
C VAL A 31 -62.79 -14.50 -3.79
N LEU A 32 -61.87 -13.99 -4.62
CA LEU A 32 -60.45 -14.37 -4.51
C LEU A 32 -59.83 -13.86 -3.18
N GLY A 33 -60.17 -12.62 -2.77
CA GLY A 33 -59.72 -12.10 -1.48
C GLY A 33 -60.30 -12.87 -0.30
N SER A 34 -61.58 -13.26 -0.34
CA SER A 34 -62.18 -14.11 0.68
C SER A 34 -61.60 -15.52 0.71
N ALA A 35 -61.40 -16.14 -0.45
CA ALA A 35 -60.77 -17.46 -0.55
C ALA A 35 -59.32 -17.44 0.01
N LEU A 36 -58.55 -16.41 -0.32
CA LEU A 36 -57.21 -16.21 0.21
C LEU A 36 -57.23 -15.97 1.73
N GLY A 37 -58.19 -15.18 2.21
CA GLY A 37 -58.41 -14.96 3.66
C GLY A 37 -58.77 -16.24 4.40
N ILE A 38 -59.63 -17.08 3.83
CA ILE A 38 -60.01 -18.40 4.42
C ILE A 38 -58.81 -19.36 4.43
N VAL A 39 -58.04 -19.41 3.36
CA VAL A 39 -56.80 -20.21 3.31
C VAL A 39 -55.80 -19.73 4.34
N ALA A 40 -55.60 -18.43 4.47
CA ALA A 40 -54.69 -17.87 5.46
C ALA A 40 -55.16 -18.06 6.90
N ALA A 41 -56.47 -18.00 7.14
CA ALA A 41 -57.05 -18.26 8.47
C ALA A 41 -57.01 -19.74 8.89
N ARG A 42 -56.96 -20.66 7.92
CA ARG A 42 -56.86 -22.12 8.18
C ARG A 42 -55.44 -22.67 8.10
N PHE A 43 -54.51 -21.95 7.48
CA PHE A 43 -53.13 -22.39 7.35
C PHE A 43 -52.30 -21.86 8.55
N ASP A 44 -51.94 -22.76 9.45
CA ASP A 44 -51.03 -22.46 10.53
C ASP A 44 -49.59 -22.81 10.11
N PRO A 45 -48.75 -21.77 9.76
CA PRO A 45 -47.38 -22.03 9.39
C PRO A 45 -46.51 -22.51 10.58
N ASN A 46 -46.99 -22.35 11.81
CA ASN A 46 -46.27 -22.78 13.01
C ASN A 46 -46.30 -24.31 13.18
N ALA A 47 -47.31 -24.98 12.60
CA ALA A 47 -47.37 -26.46 12.57
C ALA A 47 -46.16 -27.09 11.84
N TYR A 48 -45.51 -26.34 10.96
CA TYR A 48 -44.36 -26.82 10.19
C TYR A 48 -43.00 -26.53 10.85
N LYS A 49 -42.95 -25.80 12.01
CA LYS A 49 -41.71 -25.47 12.70
C LYS A 49 -40.87 -26.70 13.04
N SER A 50 -41.48 -27.71 13.63
CA SER A 50 -40.79 -28.93 14.04
C SER A 50 -40.19 -29.66 12.83
N ALA A 51 -40.98 -29.78 11.74
CA ALA A 51 -40.50 -30.40 10.52
C ALA A 51 -39.35 -29.64 9.85
N ILE A 52 -39.37 -28.30 9.89
CA ILE A 52 -38.26 -27.46 9.41
C ILE A 52 -37.02 -27.67 10.26
N VAL A 53 -37.14 -27.64 11.58
CA VAL A 53 -36.03 -27.84 12.53
C VAL A 53 -35.39 -29.20 12.32
N GLU A 54 -36.24 -30.26 12.24
CA GLU A 54 -35.76 -31.62 12.04
C GLU A 54 -35.06 -31.79 10.69
N ARG A 55 -35.63 -31.23 9.61
CA ARG A 55 -35.02 -31.29 8.27
C ARG A 55 -33.68 -30.55 8.19
N VAL A 56 -33.53 -29.43 8.87
CA VAL A 56 -32.24 -28.72 8.99
C VAL A 56 -31.25 -29.57 9.77
N HIS A 57 -31.69 -30.17 10.88
CA HIS A 57 -30.84 -31.03 11.70
C HIS A 57 -30.34 -32.26 10.93
N GLU A 58 -31.24 -32.96 10.23
CA GLU A 58 -30.91 -34.12 9.38
C GLU A 58 -29.84 -33.77 8.31
N LYS A 59 -30.01 -32.62 7.64
CA LYS A 59 -29.13 -32.22 6.52
C LYS A 59 -27.80 -31.64 6.95
N THR A 60 -27.76 -30.89 8.06
CA THR A 60 -26.61 -30.11 8.45
C THR A 60 -25.97 -30.54 9.77
N ARG A 61 -26.67 -31.40 10.54
CA ARG A 61 -26.32 -31.77 11.94
C ARG A 61 -26.16 -30.54 12.83
N ARG A 62 -26.94 -29.49 12.54
CA ARG A 62 -27.01 -28.24 13.33
C ARG A 62 -28.42 -28.09 13.87
N THR A 63 -28.54 -27.49 15.03
CA THR A 63 -29.83 -27.21 15.65
C THR A 63 -30.32 -25.84 15.23
N LEU A 64 -31.45 -25.80 14.51
CA LEU A 64 -32.16 -24.55 14.23
C LEU A 64 -33.15 -24.28 15.35
N THR A 65 -33.05 -23.12 15.98
CA THR A 65 -34.00 -22.64 16.98
C THR A 65 -34.81 -21.49 16.40
N ILE A 66 -36.15 -21.61 16.40
CA ILE A 66 -37.08 -20.58 15.93
C ILE A 66 -37.82 -20.02 17.14
N GLY A 67 -37.38 -18.84 17.61
CA GLY A 67 -37.87 -18.24 18.85
C GLY A 67 -39.16 -17.43 18.75
N GLY A 68 -39.69 -17.20 17.57
CA GLY A 68 -40.92 -16.45 17.34
C GLY A 68 -41.92 -17.19 16.46
N ASP A 69 -43.13 -16.64 16.33
CA ASP A 69 -44.13 -17.20 15.43
C ASP A 69 -43.80 -16.91 13.98
N ILE A 70 -44.05 -17.90 13.12
CA ILE A 70 -44.07 -17.73 11.68
C ILE A 70 -45.38 -17.08 11.32
N LYS A 71 -45.31 -15.81 10.83
CA LYS A 71 -46.51 -15.02 10.46
C LYS A 71 -46.63 -14.90 8.95
N LEU A 72 -47.83 -15.17 8.43
CA LEU A 72 -48.14 -14.88 7.04
C LEU A 72 -48.48 -13.41 6.87
N ALA A 73 -47.87 -12.75 5.88
CA ALA A 73 -48.23 -11.42 5.42
C ALA A 73 -48.97 -11.58 4.06
N LEU A 74 -50.20 -11.10 3.97
CA LEU A 74 -51.03 -11.25 2.76
C LEU A 74 -51.01 -10.02 1.87
N TYR A 75 -50.80 -8.82 2.47
CA TYR A 75 -50.83 -7.56 1.77
C TYR A 75 -49.64 -6.70 2.21
N PRO A 76 -49.02 -5.91 1.33
CA PRO A 76 -49.26 -5.77 -0.13
C PRO A 76 -48.71 -6.90 -0.97
N ARG A 77 -47.93 -7.85 -0.38
CA ARG A 77 -47.35 -9.04 -1.02
C ARG A 77 -47.53 -10.24 -0.12
N LEU A 78 -47.75 -11.38 -0.73
CA LEU A 78 -47.75 -12.64 0.01
C LEU A 78 -46.34 -12.88 0.55
N GLY A 79 -46.22 -13.15 1.83
CA GLY A 79 -44.91 -13.37 2.43
C GLY A 79 -44.94 -14.15 3.72
N VAL A 80 -43.80 -14.59 4.16
CA VAL A 80 -43.57 -15.24 5.45
C VAL A 80 -42.59 -14.38 6.25
N ASN A 81 -43.04 -14.01 7.44
CA ASN A 81 -42.18 -13.34 8.42
C ASN A 81 -41.79 -14.35 9.47
N LEU A 82 -40.49 -14.59 9.60
CA LEU A 82 -39.91 -15.37 10.67
C LEU A 82 -39.31 -14.40 11.68
N GLY A 83 -39.61 -14.54 12.95
CA GLY A 83 -38.99 -13.80 14.05
C GLY A 83 -37.57 -14.26 14.32
N LYS A 84 -37.15 -14.13 15.58
CA LYS A 84 -35.79 -14.53 15.98
C LYS A 84 -35.52 -15.99 15.62
N ALA A 85 -34.39 -16.24 14.98
CA ALA A 85 -33.93 -17.58 14.72
C ALA A 85 -32.42 -17.66 14.95
N SER A 86 -31.96 -18.83 15.40
CA SER A 86 -30.53 -19.11 15.54
C SER A 86 -30.20 -20.51 15.06
N LEU A 87 -28.98 -20.64 14.52
CA LEU A 87 -28.42 -21.90 14.04
C LEU A 87 -27.17 -22.20 14.85
N SER A 88 -27.09 -23.41 15.41
CA SER A 88 -25.92 -23.81 16.20
C SER A 88 -24.71 -24.12 15.31
N GLU A 89 -23.53 -24.19 15.92
CA GLU A 89 -22.36 -24.85 15.32
C GLU A 89 -22.65 -26.33 15.05
N ARG A 90 -21.88 -26.95 14.18
CA ARG A 90 -21.96 -28.38 13.91
C ARG A 90 -21.68 -29.18 15.19
N GLY A 91 -22.60 -30.05 15.55
CA GLY A 91 -22.52 -30.81 16.82
C GLY A 91 -23.25 -30.16 17.99
N GLY A 92 -23.96 -29.03 17.78
CA GLY A 92 -24.91 -28.46 18.73
C GLY A 92 -24.32 -27.55 19.82
N GLN A 93 -23.01 -27.37 19.87
CA GLN A 93 -22.37 -26.50 20.88
C GLN A 93 -22.02 -25.12 20.27
N GLY A 94 -22.56 -24.03 20.83
CA GLY A 94 -22.33 -22.67 20.38
C GLY A 94 -23.28 -22.20 19.28
N GLU A 95 -23.38 -20.88 19.11
CA GLU A 95 -24.18 -20.21 18.09
C GLU A 95 -23.30 -19.89 16.87
N PHE A 96 -23.60 -20.48 15.72
CA PHE A 96 -22.96 -20.19 14.46
C PHE A 96 -23.51 -18.90 13.85
N ALA A 97 -24.84 -18.82 13.78
CA ALA A 97 -25.53 -17.66 13.22
C ALA A 97 -26.85 -17.41 13.92
N ALA A 98 -27.24 -16.16 14.05
CA ALA A 98 -28.55 -15.75 14.51
C ALA A 98 -29.06 -14.58 13.69
N LEU A 99 -30.37 -14.35 13.75
CA LEU A 99 -31.02 -13.19 13.12
C LEU A 99 -32.23 -12.76 13.96
N ASP A 100 -32.56 -11.49 13.89
CA ASP A 100 -33.71 -10.95 14.62
C ASP A 100 -35.01 -11.15 13.83
N SER A 101 -34.95 -11.03 12.50
CA SER A 101 -36.11 -11.36 11.66
C SER A 101 -35.70 -11.63 10.20
N VAL A 102 -36.44 -12.49 9.56
CA VAL A 102 -36.44 -12.71 8.10
C VAL A 102 -37.82 -12.47 7.55
N ARG A 103 -37.91 -11.71 6.47
CA ARG A 103 -39.10 -11.61 5.64
C ARG A 103 -38.80 -12.14 4.26
N LEU A 104 -39.57 -13.14 3.84
CA LEU A 104 -39.56 -13.68 2.49
C LEU A 104 -40.88 -13.31 1.82
N SER A 105 -40.82 -12.66 0.67
CA SER A 105 -42.02 -12.34 -0.13
C SER A 105 -42.04 -13.21 -1.38
N PHE A 106 -43.25 -13.50 -1.82
CA PHE A 106 -43.51 -14.38 -2.95
C PHE A 106 -44.36 -13.66 -3.99
N ALA A 107 -44.11 -13.93 -5.27
CA ALA A 107 -44.88 -13.40 -6.36
C ALA A 107 -46.23 -14.15 -6.47
N LEU A 108 -47.34 -13.43 -6.29
CA LEU A 108 -48.70 -13.98 -6.30
C LEU A 108 -49.11 -14.54 -7.68
N VAL A 109 -48.78 -13.84 -8.75
CA VAL A 109 -49.21 -14.22 -10.10
C VAL A 109 -48.65 -15.58 -10.56
N PRO A 110 -47.33 -15.83 -10.43
CA PRO A 110 -46.79 -17.16 -10.71
C PRO A 110 -47.38 -18.26 -9.81
N LEU A 111 -47.61 -17.96 -8.54
CA LEU A 111 -48.17 -18.89 -7.58
C LEU A 111 -49.60 -19.30 -7.96
N LEU A 112 -50.47 -18.35 -8.32
CA LEU A 112 -51.87 -18.61 -8.62
C LEU A 112 -52.08 -19.19 -10.01
N LEU A 113 -51.34 -18.70 -11.04
CA LEU A 113 -51.56 -19.10 -12.42
C LEU A 113 -50.72 -20.29 -12.88
N ARG A 114 -49.54 -20.50 -12.28
CA ARG A 114 -48.55 -21.51 -12.72
C ARG A 114 -48.18 -22.50 -11.64
N GLN A 115 -48.69 -22.34 -10.42
CA GLN A 115 -48.32 -23.12 -9.25
C GLN A 115 -46.77 -23.12 -9.00
N GLU A 116 -46.11 -22.01 -9.38
CA GLU A 116 -44.68 -21.81 -9.18
C GLU A 116 -44.47 -20.91 -7.96
N VAL A 117 -43.66 -21.35 -7.00
CA VAL A 117 -43.23 -20.53 -5.86
C VAL A 117 -42.02 -19.68 -6.31
N VAL A 118 -42.25 -18.40 -6.55
CA VAL A 118 -41.19 -17.44 -6.92
C VAL A 118 -40.92 -16.52 -5.72
N VAL A 119 -39.72 -16.62 -5.14
CA VAL A 119 -39.27 -15.70 -4.08
C VAL A 119 -38.85 -14.41 -4.75
N ASP A 120 -39.57 -13.32 -4.48
CA ASP A 120 -39.32 -12.01 -5.09
C ASP A 120 -38.50 -11.08 -4.19
N ARG A 121 -38.65 -11.16 -2.85
CA ARG A 121 -37.90 -10.30 -1.93
C ARG A 121 -37.43 -11.07 -0.70
N ILE A 122 -36.18 -10.77 -0.30
CA ILE A 122 -35.55 -11.29 0.91
C ILE A 122 -35.11 -10.09 1.77
N GLU A 123 -35.64 -9.98 2.99
CA GLU A 123 -35.23 -8.99 3.96
C GLU A 123 -34.70 -9.70 5.21
N LEU A 124 -33.45 -9.40 5.58
CA LEU A 124 -32.77 -9.94 6.76
C LEU A 124 -32.47 -8.77 7.71
N ARG A 125 -32.82 -8.91 9.00
CA ARG A 125 -32.52 -7.89 10.01
C ARG A 125 -31.76 -8.48 11.17
N GLY A 126 -30.74 -7.76 11.65
CA GLY A 126 -29.94 -8.11 12.83
C GLY A 126 -29.25 -9.46 12.70
N MET A 127 -28.83 -9.83 11.49
CA MET A 127 -28.09 -11.06 11.26
C MET A 127 -26.74 -10.99 11.95
N ARG A 128 -26.39 -12.01 12.74
CA ARG A 128 -25.07 -12.21 13.36
C ARG A 128 -24.54 -13.56 12.91
N ALA A 129 -23.27 -13.62 12.49
CA ALA A 129 -22.63 -14.89 12.16
C ALA A 129 -21.14 -14.87 12.47
N THR A 130 -20.61 -16.01 12.93
CA THR A 130 -19.20 -16.20 13.20
C THR A 130 -18.62 -17.25 12.27
N LEU A 131 -17.74 -16.84 11.39
CA LEU A 131 -16.97 -17.69 10.50
C LEU A 131 -15.61 -17.98 11.14
N VAL A 132 -15.23 -19.24 11.24
CA VAL A 132 -13.96 -19.66 11.83
C VAL A 132 -13.17 -20.46 10.81
N ARG A 133 -11.95 -20.02 10.52
CA ARG A 133 -10.97 -20.79 9.77
C ARG A 133 -9.99 -21.43 10.72
N GLN A 134 -9.93 -22.76 10.72
CA GLN A 134 -9.04 -23.52 11.60
C GLN A 134 -7.59 -23.49 11.12
N MET A 135 -6.68 -23.98 11.95
CA MET A 135 -5.23 -24.05 11.63
C MET A 135 -4.95 -24.93 10.40
N ASP A 136 -5.74 -25.98 10.17
CA ASP A 136 -5.65 -26.87 9.01
C ASP A 136 -6.22 -26.22 7.72
N GLY A 137 -6.89 -25.06 7.85
CA GLY A 137 -7.50 -24.32 6.76
C GLY A 137 -8.98 -24.66 6.52
N SER A 138 -9.56 -25.64 7.23
CA SER A 138 -10.99 -25.94 7.18
C SER A 138 -11.82 -24.80 7.75
N MET A 139 -13.06 -24.66 7.26
CA MET A 139 -13.98 -23.63 7.75
C MET A 139 -15.18 -24.27 8.46
N ASN A 140 -15.67 -23.59 9.48
CA ASN A 140 -16.87 -24.04 10.20
C ASN A 140 -18.16 -24.05 9.35
N ILE A 141 -18.10 -23.61 8.07
CA ILE A 141 -19.21 -23.63 7.09
C ILE A 141 -19.05 -24.69 6.01
N ASP A 142 -18.00 -25.49 6.01
CA ASP A 142 -17.71 -26.45 4.94
C ASP A 142 -18.83 -27.48 4.76
N ASP A 143 -19.51 -27.85 5.83
CA ASP A 143 -20.68 -28.72 5.81
C ASP A 143 -21.88 -28.10 5.07
N LEU A 144 -22.06 -26.79 5.13
CA LEU A 144 -23.13 -26.05 4.46
C LEU A 144 -22.84 -25.86 2.95
N THR A 145 -21.56 -25.75 2.59
CA THR A 145 -21.12 -25.55 1.20
C THR A 145 -20.99 -26.87 0.44
N ALA A 146 -20.50 -27.94 1.08
CA ALA A 146 -20.35 -29.26 0.48
C ALA A 146 -21.70 -29.91 0.11
N ALA A 147 -22.77 -29.60 0.84
CA ALA A 147 -24.13 -30.10 0.54
C ALA A 147 -24.67 -29.56 -0.79
N ARG A 148 -24.19 -28.44 -1.33
CA ARG A 148 -24.62 -27.89 -2.62
C ARG A 148 -24.10 -28.64 -3.84
N VAL A 149 -23.01 -29.39 -3.74
CA VAL A 149 -22.36 -30.06 -4.87
C VAL A 149 -23.05 -31.41 -5.17
N LYS A 150 -23.81 -31.98 -4.23
CA LYS A 150 -24.45 -33.30 -4.39
C LYS A 150 -25.91 -33.27 -4.86
N THR A 151 -26.49 -32.12 -5.13
CA THR A 151 -27.88 -32.04 -5.65
C THR A 151 -27.90 -31.82 -7.16
N SER A 152 -27.12 -32.57 -7.93
CA SER A 152 -27.47 -32.92 -9.32
C SER A 152 -28.56 -33.96 -9.24
N VAL A 153 -29.82 -33.55 -9.35
CA VAL A 153 -30.98 -34.40 -9.47
C VAL A 153 -30.78 -35.22 -10.74
N ASP A 154 -30.61 -36.54 -10.59
CA ASP A 154 -30.68 -37.49 -11.70
C ASP A 154 -32.10 -37.43 -12.30
N PRO A 155 -32.28 -37.05 -13.57
CA PRO A 155 -33.61 -36.89 -14.16
C PRO A 155 -34.35 -38.23 -14.38
N ARG A 156 -33.75 -39.35 -14.03
CA ARG A 156 -34.32 -40.71 -14.32
C ARG A 156 -35.03 -41.38 -13.15
N ALA A 157 -35.09 -40.75 -11.96
CA ALA A 157 -35.73 -41.35 -10.79
C ALA A 157 -37.14 -40.79 -10.49
N ALA A 158 -37.87 -40.24 -11.46
CA ALA A 158 -39.26 -39.81 -11.29
C ALA A 158 -40.21 -40.87 -11.87
N GLY A 159 -40.40 -41.98 -11.16
CA GLY A 159 -41.52 -42.88 -11.34
C GLY A 159 -42.76 -42.34 -10.64
N ASN A 160 -43.87 -42.25 -11.39
CA ASN A 160 -45.29 -42.08 -11.04
C ASN A 160 -45.65 -41.87 -9.55
N ALA A 161 -45.87 -40.62 -9.15
CA ALA A 161 -46.78 -40.28 -8.05
C ALA A 161 -47.35 -38.88 -8.33
N GLY A 162 -48.66 -38.75 -8.26
CA GLY A 162 -49.43 -37.55 -8.59
C GLY A 162 -49.02 -36.32 -7.79
N ALA A 163 -49.26 -35.15 -8.38
CA ALA A 163 -48.94 -33.81 -7.90
C ALA A 163 -47.46 -33.65 -7.52
N GLY A 164 -46.59 -33.47 -8.52
CA GLY A 164 -45.16 -33.19 -8.31
C GLY A 164 -44.95 -31.95 -7.44
N PRO A 165 -43.88 -31.89 -6.61
CA PRO A 165 -43.60 -30.75 -5.76
C PRO A 165 -43.49 -29.48 -6.60
N ALA A 166 -44.19 -28.40 -6.16
CA ALA A 166 -44.19 -27.10 -6.81
C ALA A 166 -42.74 -26.70 -7.16
N LYS A 167 -42.50 -26.37 -8.43
CA LYS A 167 -41.18 -25.95 -8.89
C LYS A 167 -40.86 -24.63 -8.22
N VAL A 168 -39.93 -24.64 -7.25
CA VAL A 168 -39.45 -23.43 -6.62
C VAL A 168 -38.44 -22.76 -7.55
N ARG A 169 -38.79 -21.58 -8.07
CA ARG A 169 -37.90 -20.72 -8.85
C ARG A 169 -37.46 -19.54 -7.99
N PHE A 170 -36.17 -19.36 -7.86
CA PHE A 170 -35.59 -18.17 -7.22
C PHE A 170 -35.36 -17.10 -8.29
N ALA A 171 -36.29 -16.14 -8.39
CA ALA A 171 -36.13 -14.91 -9.14
C ALA A 171 -36.24 -13.77 -8.09
N VAL A 172 -35.10 -13.39 -7.53
CA VAL A 172 -35.06 -12.44 -6.42
C VAL A 172 -35.03 -11.03 -7.00
N ASP A 173 -36.13 -10.28 -6.81
CA ASP A 173 -36.25 -8.86 -7.23
C ASP A 173 -35.49 -7.92 -6.32
N SER A 174 -35.29 -8.29 -5.04
CA SER A 174 -34.44 -7.50 -4.13
C SER A 174 -33.98 -8.32 -2.93
N ILE A 175 -32.77 -8.01 -2.48
CA ILE A 175 -32.24 -8.47 -1.20
C ILE A 175 -31.93 -7.23 -0.36
N ARG A 176 -32.48 -7.20 0.86
CA ARG A 176 -32.16 -6.19 1.85
C ARG A 176 -31.60 -6.86 3.11
N VAL A 177 -30.45 -6.38 3.54
CA VAL A 177 -29.83 -6.79 4.79
C VAL A 177 -29.66 -5.53 5.63
N ASP A 178 -30.27 -5.50 6.81
CA ASP A 178 -30.24 -4.36 7.71
C ASP A 178 -29.45 -4.75 8.99
N ASN A 179 -28.43 -3.99 9.31
CA ASN A 179 -27.64 -4.08 10.53
C ASN A 179 -27.10 -5.50 10.81
N ALA A 180 -26.45 -6.12 9.82
CA ALA A 180 -25.78 -7.39 10.03
C ALA A 180 -24.42 -7.22 10.69
N HIS A 181 -23.99 -8.25 11.42
CA HIS A 181 -22.70 -8.36 12.07
C HIS A 181 -22.05 -9.70 11.71
N LEU A 182 -20.91 -9.65 11.05
CA LEU A 182 -20.14 -10.83 10.66
C LEU A 182 -18.77 -10.79 11.32
N ARG A 183 -18.41 -11.86 12.02
CA ARG A 183 -17.09 -12.05 12.62
C ARG A 183 -16.36 -13.16 11.88
N PHE A 184 -15.16 -12.88 11.38
CA PHE A 184 -14.28 -13.85 10.77
C PHE A 184 -13.03 -14.04 11.64
N ASP A 185 -12.91 -15.21 12.27
CA ASP A 185 -11.77 -15.64 13.09
C ASP A 185 -10.86 -16.54 12.23
N ASP A 186 -9.81 -15.94 11.64
CA ASP A 186 -8.80 -16.67 10.86
C ASP A 186 -7.68 -17.12 11.79
N ARG A 187 -7.84 -18.28 12.42
CA ARG A 187 -6.84 -18.86 13.33
C ARG A 187 -5.54 -19.24 12.62
N LYS A 188 -5.63 -19.59 11.32
CA LYS A 188 -4.45 -19.90 10.50
C LYS A 188 -3.58 -18.66 10.26
N ALA A 189 -4.18 -17.52 10.05
CA ALA A 189 -3.48 -16.25 9.88
C ALA A 189 -3.29 -15.49 11.21
N GLY A 190 -3.91 -15.94 12.30
CA GLY A 190 -3.85 -15.32 13.61
C GLY A 190 -4.48 -13.94 13.70
N ARG A 191 -5.56 -13.69 12.93
CA ARG A 191 -6.25 -12.40 12.86
C ARG A 191 -7.76 -12.56 12.91
N VAL A 192 -8.42 -11.53 13.43
CA VAL A 192 -9.88 -11.43 13.48
C VAL A 192 -10.32 -10.23 12.63
N VAL A 193 -11.33 -10.45 11.80
CA VAL A 193 -12.04 -9.41 11.05
C VAL A 193 -13.47 -9.33 11.55
N ASP A 194 -13.88 -8.15 11.96
CA ASP A 194 -15.20 -7.84 12.48
C ASP A 194 -15.91 -6.87 11.53
N ILE A 195 -17.04 -7.28 10.94
CA ILE A 195 -17.84 -6.48 10.02
C ILE A 195 -19.15 -6.15 10.71
N GLY A 196 -19.26 -4.95 11.26
CA GLY A 196 -20.46 -4.48 11.94
C GLY A 196 -21.24 -3.47 11.10
N ARG A 197 -22.48 -3.25 11.47
CA ARG A 197 -23.42 -2.35 10.78
C ARG A 197 -23.45 -2.59 9.26
N LEU A 198 -23.38 -3.86 8.87
CA LEU A 198 -23.46 -4.23 7.45
C LEU A 198 -24.89 -4.07 6.96
N ASN A 199 -25.07 -3.16 6.02
CA ASN A 199 -26.33 -2.96 5.32
C ASN A 199 -26.09 -3.25 3.84
N ILE A 200 -27.01 -3.97 3.21
CA ILE A 200 -27.00 -4.29 1.78
C ILE A 200 -28.39 -4.02 1.24
N ASP A 201 -28.49 -3.30 0.15
CA ASP A 201 -29.71 -3.12 -0.63
C ASP A 201 -29.42 -3.44 -2.09
N SER A 202 -30.09 -4.44 -2.64
CA SER A 202 -29.91 -4.80 -4.04
C SER A 202 -31.25 -4.79 -4.79
N GLY A 203 -31.20 -4.37 -6.03
CA GLY A 203 -32.27 -4.59 -6.99
C GLY A 203 -32.31 -6.05 -7.49
N PRO A 204 -32.94 -6.31 -8.65
CA PRO A 204 -33.16 -7.66 -9.18
C PRO A 204 -31.86 -8.45 -9.38
N ILE A 205 -31.82 -9.69 -8.88
CA ILE A 205 -30.72 -10.62 -9.09
C ILE A 205 -31.19 -11.71 -10.08
N ALA A 206 -31.15 -11.38 -11.36
CA ALA A 206 -31.56 -12.27 -12.41
C ALA A 206 -30.54 -12.29 -13.55
N HIS A 207 -30.51 -13.41 -14.31
CA HIS A 207 -29.62 -13.55 -15.46
C HIS A 207 -29.89 -12.49 -16.52
N GLY A 208 -28.84 -11.79 -16.95
CA GLY A 208 -28.91 -10.77 -18.00
C GLY A 208 -29.65 -9.48 -17.63
N VAL A 209 -30.11 -9.34 -16.39
CA VAL A 209 -30.84 -8.14 -15.93
C VAL A 209 -29.86 -7.18 -15.23
N PRO A 210 -29.64 -5.95 -15.76
CA PRO A 210 -28.89 -4.93 -15.06
C PRO A 210 -29.59 -4.54 -13.76
N SER A 211 -28.82 -4.40 -12.69
CA SER A 211 -29.32 -4.07 -11.36
C SER A 211 -28.37 -3.12 -10.63
N ARG A 212 -28.75 -2.69 -9.43
CA ARG A 212 -27.91 -1.88 -8.54
C ARG A 212 -27.73 -2.58 -7.21
N VAL A 213 -26.59 -2.36 -6.61
CA VAL A 213 -26.28 -2.77 -5.24
C VAL A 213 -25.68 -1.58 -4.48
N ALA A 214 -26.19 -1.36 -3.27
CA ALA A 214 -25.61 -0.44 -2.29
C ALA A 214 -25.21 -1.24 -1.05
N LEU A 215 -24.05 -0.94 -0.50
CA LEU A 215 -23.50 -1.59 0.67
C LEU A 215 -22.87 -0.53 1.58
N SER A 216 -23.12 -0.65 2.89
CA SER A 216 -22.37 0.08 3.90
C SER A 216 -21.95 -0.85 5.02
N ALA A 217 -20.73 -0.67 5.54
CA ALA A 217 -20.18 -1.52 6.60
C ALA A 217 -19.11 -0.79 7.41
N ASN A 218 -18.97 -1.20 8.67
CA ASN A 218 -17.82 -0.89 9.50
C ASN A 218 -16.98 -2.15 9.64
N ILE A 219 -15.73 -2.09 9.21
CA ILE A 219 -14.82 -3.23 9.18
C ILE A 219 -13.69 -2.97 10.16
N GLY A 220 -13.57 -3.81 11.19
CA GLY A 220 -12.46 -3.82 12.14
C GLY A 220 -11.52 -5.00 11.87
N VAL A 221 -10.23 -4.77 11.92
CA VAL A 221 -9.19 -5.82 11.88
C VAL A 221 -8.33 -5.67 13.12
N ASP A 222 -7.98 -6.76 13.78
CA ASP A 222 -7.17 -6.72 15.02
C ASP A 222 -5.65 -6.67 14.74
N LYS A 223 -5.21 -7.29 13.65
CA LYS A 223 -3.78 -7.38 13.27
C LYS A 223 -3.59 -7.18 11.76
N PRO A 224 -3.05 -6.01 11.32
CA PRO A 224 -2.85 -4.79 12.11
C PRO A 224 -4.17 -4.19 12.59
N ALA A 225 -4.15 -3.43 13.69
CA ALA A 225 -5.37 -2.82 14.25
C ALA A 225 -5.86 -1.68 13.35
N LEU A 226 -6.86 -1.98 12.51
CA LEU A 226 -7.46 -1.07 11.53
C LEU A 226 -8.97 -1.01 11.73
N ASN A 227 -9.55 0.17 11.54
CA ASN A 227 -10.98 0.37 11.41
C ASN A 227 -11.27 1.06 10.07
N THR A 228 -12.27 0.56 9.36
CA THR A 228 -12.64 1.08 8.04
C THR A 228 -14.14 1.28 7.98
N VAL A 229 -14.57 2.43 7.53
CA VAL A 229 -15.96 2.67 7.13
C VAL A 229 -16.02 2.58 5.60
N LEU A 230 -16.83 1.69 5.11
CA LEU A 230 -17.02 1.46 3.67
C LEU A 230 -18.45 1.83 3.28
N ILE A 231 -18.59 2.68 2.26
CA ILE A 231 -19.82 2.95 1.54
C ILE A 231 -19.55 2.64 0.08
N PHE A 232 -20.36 1.77 -0.51
CA PHE A 232 -20.15 1.23 -1.84
C PHE A 232 -21.48 1.19 -2.60
N GLU A 233 -21.48 1.70 -3.81
CA GLU A 233 -22.62 1.62 -4.74
C GLU A 233 -22.11 1.18 -6.11
N SER A 234 -22.88 0.34 -6.79
CA SER A 234 -22.52 -0.12 -8.14
C SER A 234 -23.75 -0.59 -8.91
N GLY A 235 -23.74 -0.40 -10.21
CA GLY A 235 -24.51 -1.23 -11.11
C GLY A 235 -23.92 -2.63 -11.14
N PHE A 236 -24.73 -3.67 -11.24
CA PHE A 236 -24.22 -5.02 -11.45
C PHE A 236 -25.09 -5.80 -12.43
N SER A 237 -24.48 -6.77 -13.10
CA SER A 237 -25.17 -7.75 -13.94
C SER A 237 -24.59 -9.14 -13.71
N LEU A 238 -25.46 -10.15 -13.73
CA LEU A 238 -25.11 -11.55 -13.56
C LEU A 238 -25.38 -12.30 -14.86
N ASP A 239 -24.34 -12.88 -15.45
CA ASP A 239 -24.44 -13.82 -16.55
C ASP A 239 -24.17 -15.24 -16.03
N ARG A 240 -25.21 -16.07 -15.98
CA ARG A 240 -25.12 -17.47 -15.49
C ARG A 240 -24.45 -18.38 -16.50
N ASP A 241 -24.61 -18.13 -17.79
CA ASP A 241 -24.10 -18.98 -18.86
C ASP A 241 -22.59 -18.89 -18.93
N THR A 242 -22.07 -17.67 -18.85
CA THR A 242 -20.62 -17.41 -18.79
C THR A 242 -20.06 -17.41 -17.37
N ARG A 243 -20.91 -17.56 -16.34
CA ARG A 243 -20.55 -17.48 -14.91
C ARG A 243 -19.81 -16.19 -14.55
N ARG A 244 -20.30 -15.05 -15.07
CA ARG A 244 -19.69 -13.72 -14.86
C ARG A 244 -20.58 -12.82 -14.06
N VAL A 245 -19.93 -11.99 -13.24
CA VAL A 245 -20.54 -10.83 -12.57
C VAL A 245 -19.77 -9.61 -13.02
N ALA A 246 -20.46 -8.64 -13.62
CA ALA A 246 -19.89 -7.34 -13.95
C ALA A 246 -20.47 -6.29 -13.01
N MET A 247 -19.61 -5.53 -12.36
CA MET A 247 -19.93 -4.33 -11.59
C MET A 247 -19.52 -3.12 -12.40
N THR A 248 -20.46 -2.22 -12.66
CA THR A 248 -20.28 -1.01 -13.48
C THR A 248 -20.65 0.21 -12.68
N GLU A 249 -20.14 1.38 -13.05
CA GLU A 249 -20.43 2.63 -12.34
C GLU A 249 -20.16 2.52 -10.82
N LEU A 250 -19.14 1.76 -10.45
CA LEU A 250 -18.72 1.59 -9.07
C LEU A 250 -18.36 2.95 -8.47
N ASP A 251 -18.93 3.25 -7.30
CA ASP A 251 -18.57 4.39 -6.44
C ASP A 251 -18.29 3.85 -5.03
N ALA A 252 -17.06 3.95 -4.58
CA ALA A 252 -16.63 3.47 -3.27
C ALA A 252 -15.98 4.58 -2.47
N ASN A 253 -16.49 4.79 -1.25
CA ASN A 253 -15.93 5.70 -0.28
C ASN A 253 -15.41 4.86 0.89
N VAL A 254 -14.13 5.02 1.22
CA VAL A 254 -13.44 4.26 2.25
C VAL A 254 -12.76 5.23 3.19
N ASP A 255 -13.16 5.22 4.46
CA ASP A 255 -12.49 5.96 5.53
C ASP A 255 -11.76 4.93 6.42
N LEU A 256 -10.43 4.99 6.42
CA LEU A 256 -9.57 4.09 7.17
C LEU A 256 -8.92 4.83 8.33
N SER A 257 -8.92 4.22 9.49
CA SER A 257 -8.18 4.68 10.67
C SER A 257 -7.45 3.53 11.35
N SER A 258 -6.28 3.80 11.91
CA SER A 258 -5.51 2.80 12.67
C SER A 258 -5.21 3.30 14.08
N ARG A 259 -4.95 2.36 15.00
CA ARG A 259 -4.48 2.71 16.35
C ARG A 259 -3.11 3.39 16.34
N ALA A 260 -2.33 3.20 15.28
CA ALA A 260 -1.05 3.86 15.08
C ALA A 260 -1.17 5.31 14.58
N GLY A 261 -2.39 5.88 14.54
CA GLY A 261 -2.65 7.27 14.14
C GLY A 261 -2.61 7.50 12.62
N ILE A 262 -2.70 6.44 11.81
CA ILE A 262 -2.85 6.56 10.37
C ILE A 262 -4.33 6.78 10.07
N GLU A 263 -4.64 7.86 9.37
CA GLU A 263 -5.95 8.16 8.81
C GLU A 263 -5.82 8.33 7.30
N SER A 264 -6.70 7.68 6.54
CA SER A 264 -6.72 7.77 5.08
C SER A 264 -8.15 7.70 4.55
N ARG A 265 -8.44 8.48 3.53
CA ARG A 265 -9.73 8.51 2.85
C ARG A 265 -9.55 8.22 1.38
N ALA A 266 -10.32 7.26 0.87
CA ALA A 266 -10.34 6.96 -0.55
C ALA A 266 -11.73 7.15 -1.14
N LYS A 267 -11.79 7.76 -2.32
CA LYS A 267 -12.98 7.86 -3.17
C LYS A 267 -12.62 7.30 -4.53
N LEU A 268 -13.15 6.13 -4.83
CA LEU A 268 -12.79 5.37 -6.03
C LEU A 268 -14.03 5.11 -6.89
N LYS A 269 -13.89 5.27 -8.20
CA LYS A 269 -14.90 4.98 -9.20
C LYS A 269 -14.34 4.04 -10.25
N GLY A 270 -15.22 3.21 -10.84
CA GLY A 270 -14.74 2.34 -11.91
C GLY A 270 -15.63 1.15 -12.19
N SER A 271 -14.99 0.02 -12.48
CA SER A 271 -15.66 -1.25 -12.79
C SER A 271 -14.84 -2.44 -12.27
N ILE A 272 -15.54 -3.54 -11.96
CA ILE A 272 -14.96 -4.82 -11.60
C ILE A 272 -15.70 -5.90 -12.36
N GLU A 273 -14.99 -6.81 -12.99
CA GLU A 273 -15.53 -8.01 -13.63
C GLU A 273 -14.97 -9.25 -12.93
N ILE A 274 -15.83 -10.17 -12.53
CA ILE A 274 -15.48 -11.45 -11.90
C ILE A 274 -15.96 -12.56 -12.83
N ASP A 275 -15.03 -13.39 -13.31
CA ASP A 275 -15.30 -14.58 -14.12
C ASP A 275 -15.00 -15.83 -13.29
N PHE A 276 -16.05 -16.45 -12.74
CA PHE A 276 -15.93 -17.67 -11.93
C PHE A 276 -15.55 -18.90 -12.75
N GLY A 277 -15.73 -18.86 -14.07
CA GLY A 277 -15.34 -19.96 -14.96
C GLY A 277 -13.84 -19.98 -15.20
N LYS A 278 -13.21 -18.81 -15.24
CA LYS A 278 -11.78 -18.63 -15.48
C LYS A 278 -11.00 -18.30 -14.19
N GLU A 279 -11.67 -18.27 -13.05
CA GLU A 279 -11.09 -17.81 -11.77
C GLU A 279 -10.34 -16.47 -11.92
N ALA A 280 -10.99 -15.53 -12.61
CA ALA A 280 -10.39 -14.25 -12.94
C ALA A 280 -11.19 -13.06 -12.36
N ILE A 281 -10.47 -12.07 -11.87
CA ILE A 281 -11.02 -10.77 -11.46
C ILE A 281 -10.27 -9.71 -12.27
N VAL A 282 -11.00 -8.81 -12.91
CA VAL A 282 -10.44 -7.65 -13.61
C VAL A 282 -11.08 -6.39 -13.04
N ALA A 283 -10.26 -5.42 -12.68
CA ALA A 283 -10.72 -4.16 -12.12
C ALA A 283 -10.07 -2.97 -12.86
N ALA A 284 -10.85 -1.92 -13.06
CA ALA A 284 -10.35 -0.62 -13.52
C ALA A 284 -10.91 0.45 -12.61
N LEU A 285 -10.05 1.09 -11.84
CA LEU A 285 -10.43 2.05 -10.80
C LEU A 285 -9.70 3.38 -11.01
N LYS A 286 -10.38 4.47 -10.71
CA LYS A 286 -9.80 5.81 -10.67
C LYS A 286 -10.43 6.62 -9.55
N GLY A 287 -9.70 7.58 -9.01
CA GLY A 287 -10.24 8.42 -7.95
C GLY A 287 -9.17 9.15 -7.17
N LYS A 288 -9.41 9.31 -5.88
CA LYS A 288 -8.47 9.95 -4.96
C LYS A 288 -8.27 9.08 -3.73
N ILE A 289 -7.03 9.00 -3.27
CA ILE A 289 -6.67 8.49 -1.95
C ILE A 289 -5.99 9.65 -1.23
N ASP A 290 -6.63 10.17 -0.19
CA ASP A 290 -6.25 11.41 0.48
C ASP A 290 -6.16 12.59 -0.52
N ASP A 291 -4.97 13.17 -0.70
CA ASP A 291 -4.71 14.25 -1.65
C ASP A 291 -4.18 13.74 -3.00
N SER A 292 -4.00 12.42 -3.15
CA SER A 292 -3.41 11.79 -4.33
C SER A 292 -4.47 11.36 -5.32
N ALA A 293 -4.36 11.77 -6.56
CA ALA A 293 -5.13 11.20 -7.66
C ALA A 293 -4.53 9.85 -8.03
N VAL A 294 -5.38 8.82 -8.10
CA VAL A 294 -4.97 7.45 -8.40
C VAL A 294 -5.80 6.91 -9.55
N SER A 295 -5.17 6.27 -10.48
CA SER A 295 -5.83 5.44 -11.47
C SER A 295 -5.10 4.11 -11.61
N GLY A 296 -5.84 3.03 -11.87
CA GLY A 296 -5.20 1.73 -12.02
C GLY A 296 -6.09 0.71 -12.70
N LYS A 297 -5.44 -0.25 -13.31
CA LYS A 297 -6.04 -1.48 -13.81
C LYS A 297 -5.38 -2.65 -13.09
N GLY A 298 -6.19 -3.63 -12.72
CA GLY A 298 -5.71 -4.84 -12.08
C GLY A 298 -6.39 -6.07 -12.65
N ALA A 299 -5.66 -7.17 -12.71
CA ALA A 299 -6.21 -8.47 -13.06
C ALA A 299 -5.62 -9.54 -12.14
N LEU A 300 -6.47 -10.36 -11.55
CA LEU A 300 -6.07 -11.57 -10.83
C LEU A 300 -6.50 -12.77 -11.65
N ARG A 301 -5.55 -13.63 -12.04
CA ARG A 301 -5.82 -14.84 -12.83
C ARG A 301 -4.94 -15.98 -12.36
N GLY A 302 -5.53 -17.10 -11.95
CA GLY A 302 -4.76 -18.26 -11.48
C GLY A 302 -3.77 -17.92 -10.35
N GLY A 303 -4.12 -17.01 -9.45
CA GLY A 303 -3.25 -16.56 -8.35
C GLY A 303 -2.14 -15.57 -8.74
N LEU A 304 -2.02 -15.17 -10.02
CA LEU A 304 -1.12 -14.11 -10.47
C LEU A 304 -1.87 -12.77 -10.50
N LEU A 305 -1.35 -11.79 -9.80
CA LEU A 305 -1.86 -10.42 -9.76
C LEU A 305 -1.10 -9.55 -10.78
N GLN A 306 -1.80 -8.97 -11.72
CA GLN A 306 -1.26 -7.97 -12.66
C GLN A 306 -1.80 -6.59 -12.27
N LEU A 307 -0.93 -5.58 -12.18
CA LEU A 307 -1.29 -4.24 -11.74
C LEU A 307 -0.61 -3.18 -12.60
N ASP A 308 -1.39 -2.24 -13.11
CA ASP A 308 -0.89 -1.01 -13.73
C ASP A 308 -1.48 0.15 -12.96
N ILE A 309 -0.64 0.88 -12.23
CA ILE A 309 -1.04 1.91 -11.29
C ILE A 309 -0.34 3.22 -11.64
N ASP A 310 -1.13 4.28 -11.71
CA ASP A 310 -0.68 5.65 -11.89
C ASP A 310 -1.15 6.51 -10.71
N ILE A 311 -0.23 7.24 -10.08
CA ILE A 311 -0.48 8.08 -8.92
C ILE A 311 0.19 9.44 -9.17
N ASP A 312 -0.53 10.54 -8.99
CA ASP A 312 0.03 11.88 -9.20
C ASP A 312 1.11 12.23 -8.16
N ARG A 313 0.86 11.93 -6.89
CA ARG A 313 1.80 12.19 -5.79
C ARG A 313 1.65 11.19 -4.64
N VAL A 314 2.76 10.88 -3.98
CA VAL A 314 2.80 10.04 -2.77
C VAL A 314 3.79 10.63 -1.77
N ASP A 315 3.33 10.88 -0.54
CA ASP A 315 4.17 11.18 0.61
C ASP A 315 4.09 10.01 1.61
N LEU A 316 5.14 9.19 1.64
CA LEU A 316 5.19 8.03 2.54
C LEU A 316 5.37 8.40 4.02
N ALA A 317 5.79 9.61 4.34
CA ALA A 317 5.88 10.05 5.73
C ALA A 317 4.50 10.11 6.40
N ARG A 318 3.45 10.37 5.63
CA ARG A 318 2.06 10.41 6.07
C ARG A 318 1.55 9.06 6.59
N TYR A 319 2.10 7.96 6.07
CA TYR A 319 1.69 6.58 6.39
C TYR A 319 2.60 5.90 7.40
N ARG A 320 3.58 6.62 7.97
CA ARG A 320 4.37 6.12 9.10
C ARG A 320 3.51 6.09 10.36
N ALA A 321 3.51 4.96 11.05
CA ALA A 321 2.88 4.84 12.35
C ALA A 321 3.48 5.88 13.32
N ARG A 322 2.63 6.67 13.96
CA ARG A 322 3.02 7.53 15.07
C ARG A 322 3.21 6.65 16.30
N THR A 323 4.42 6.15 16.50
CA THR A 323 4.77 5.40 17.71
C THR A 323 5.07 6.40 18.84
N GLY A 324 4.04 6.69 19.66
CA GLY A 324 4.15 7.49 20.88
C GLY A 324 2.80 7.50 21.60
N PRO A 325 2.73 7.57 22.94
CA PRO A 325 1.45 7.74 23.62
C PRO A 325 0.78 8.99 23.05
N ALA A 326 -0.52 8.89 22.75
CA ALA A 326 -1.34 10.01 22.32
C ALA A 326 -1.21 11.14 23.36
N ALA A 327 -0.32 12.08 23.13
CA ALA A 327 -0.26 13.31 23.89
C ALA A 327 -1.33 14.22 23.31
N ALA A 328 -2.45 14.31 23.98
CA ALA A 328 -3.23 15.53 23.99
C ALA A 328 -2.29 16.68 24.39
N ASP A 329 -2.47 17.80 23.70
CA ASP A 329 -1.82 19.09 23.86
C ASP A 329 -0.49 19.29 23.10
N ALA A 330 -0.66 20.07 22.03
CA ALA A 330 0.39 20.68 21.27
C ALA A 330 1.22 21.63 22.12
N ALA A 331 2.40 21.19 22.55
CA ALA A 331 3.49 22.07 22.93
C ALA A 331 4.63 21.89 21.92
N THR A 332 5.06 22.96 21.32
CA THR A 332 6.17 23.08 20.37
C THR A 332 7.39 22.30 20.89
N PRO A 333 7.97 21.33 20.14
CA PRO A 333 9.16 20.63 20.59
C PRO A 333 10.34 21.61 20.67
N PRO A 334 11.17 21.56 21.71
CA PRO A 334 12.41 22.31 21.74
C PRO A 334 13.34 21.78 20.63
N ALA A 335 13.90 22.72 19.85
CA ALA A 335 14.89 22.43 18.85
C ALA A 335 16.12 21.73 19.50
N GLY A 336 16.36 20.47 19.14
CA GLY A 336 17.57 19.78 19.58
C GLY A 336 17.46 18.27 19.87
N THR A 337 16.29 17.67 19.81
CA THR A 337 16.18 16.20 19.98
C THR A 337 16.22 15.53 18.61
N SER A 338 17.36 14.95 18.26
CA SER A 338 17.49 13.97 17.18
C SER A 338 16.53 12.84 17.49
N VAL A 339 15.46 12.72 16.69
CA VAL A 339 14.56 11.57 16.72
C VAL A 339 15.39 10.39 16.22
N THR A 340 15.90 9.58 17.14
CA THR A 340 16.42 8.26 16.82
C THR A 340 15.32 7.51 16.06
N ALA A 341 15.54 7.26 14.78
CA ALA A 341 14.66 6.43 13.98
C ALA A 341 14.51 5.10 14.72
N SER A 342 13.30 4.75 15.13
CA SER A 342 13.06 3.49 15.83
C SER A 342 13.50 2.36 14.91
N ASP A 343 14.42 1.52 15.36
CA ASP A 343 14.95 0.35 14.64
C ASP A 343 13.92 -0.79 14.63
N GLN A 344 12.63 -0.45 14.41
CA GLN A 344 11.58 -1.45 14.30
C GLN A 344 11.70 -2.17 12.95
N PRO A 345 11.72 -3.51 12.96
CA PRO A 345 11.74 -4.29 11.73
C PRO A 345 10.55 -3.95 10.83
N ILE A 346 10.80 -3.75 9.55
CA ILE A 346 9.74 -3.60 8.55
C ILE A 346 9.23 -5.00 8.23
N ASP A 347 7.96 -5.27 8.50
CA ASP A 347 7.34 -6.55 8.13
C ASP A 347 7.10 -6.62 6.62
N LEU A 348 7.98 -7.32 5.93
CA LEU A 348 7.90 -7.59 4.49
C LEU A 348 7.32 -8.98 4.17
N SER A 349 6.84 -9.72 5.16
CA SER A 349 6.38 -11.11 5.00
C SER A 349 5.27 -11.30 3.97
N ALA A 350 4.42 -10.27 3.78
CA ALA A 350 3.40 -10.28 2.74
C ALA A 350 4.00 -10.34 1.32
N LEU A 351 5.15 -9.70 1.08
CA LEU A 351 5.85 -9.72 -0.21
C LEU A 351 6.46 -11.08 -0.51
N ALA A 352 6.86 -11.84 0.51
CA ALA A 352 7.43 -13.18 0.34
C ALA A 352 6.49 -14.18 -0.36
N ARG A 353 5.18 -13.96 -0.27
CA ARG A 353 4.15 -14.84 -0.86
C ARG A 353 3.48 -14.23 -2.09
N LEU A 354 3.85 -13.01 -2.44
CA LEU A 354 3.24 -12.28 -3.55
C LEU A 354 3.64 -12.91 -4.89
N ARG A 355 2.66 -13.14 -5.75
CA ARG A 355 2.85 -13.43 -7.17
C ARG A 355 2.20 -12.31 -7.95
N ALA A 356 3.02 -11.36 -8.39
CA ALA A 356 2.52 -10.16 -9.04
C ALA A 356 3.48 -9.68 -10.13
N SER A 357 2.91 -9.03 -11.14
CA SER A 357 3.65 -8.26 -12.12
C SER A 357 2.91 -6.97 -12.42
N GLY A 358 3.63 -5.93 -12.85
CA GLY A 358 2.95 -4.71 -13.24
C GLY A 358 3.84 -3.49 -13.27
N THR A 359 3.19 -2.36 -13.53
CA THR A 359 3.84 -1.06 -13.63
C THR A 359 3.31 -0.11 -12.56
N LEU A 360 4.18 0.67 -12.00
CA LEU A 360 3.84 1.77 -11.09
C LEU A 360 4.45 3.05 -11.65
N GLN A 361 3.60 4.05 -11.85
CA GLN A 361 4.00 5.40 -12.19
C GLN A 361 3.60 6.35 -11.06
N VAL A 362 4.53 7.19 -10.62
CA VAL A 362 4.26 8.20 -9.59
C VAL A 362 4.82 9.54 -10.06
N GLY A 363 3.94 10.55 -10.15
CA GLY A 363 4.33 11.89 -10.57
C GLY A 363 5.32 12.53 -9.58
N GLU A 364 4.98 12.55 -8.30
CA GLU A 364 5.83 13.07 -7.23
C GLU A 364 5.88 12.07 -6.06
N LEU A 365 7.06 11.64 -5.66
CA LEU A 365 7.30 10.73 -4.54
C LEU A 365 8.16 11.40 -3.48
N THR A 366 7.68 11.40 -2.23
CA THR A 366 8.45 11.81 -1.06
C THR A 366 8.64 10.63 -0.12
N VAL A 367 9.90 10.29 0.19
CA VAL A 367 10.28 9.18 1.08
C VAL A 367 11.33 9.65 2.06
N GLY A 368 11.00 9.76 3.35
CA GLY A 368 11.96 10.14 4.38
C GLY A 368 12.61 11.50 4.15
N GLY A 369 11.89 12.45 3.53
CA GLY A 369 12.39 13.77 3.14
C GLY A 369 12.91 13.82 1.69
N LEU A 370 13.40 12.71 1.15
CA LEU A 370 13.88 12.61 -0.25
C LEU A 370 12.73 12.79 -1.24
N ARG A 371 12.96 13.58 -2.28
CA ARG A 371 11.98 13.91 -3.33
C ARG A 371 12.42 13.38 -4.68
N ALA A 372 11.51 12.68 -5.33
CA ALA A 372 11.67 12.21 -6.70
C ALA A 372 10.43 12.53 -7.53
N ALA A 373 10.59 12.78 -8.80
CA ALA A 373 9.51 13.01 -9.75
C ALA A 373 9.56 11.99 -10.89
N ASN A 374 8.41 11.80 -11.56
CA ASN A 374 8.30 10.89 -12.71
C ASN A 374 8.87 9.50 -12.43
N VAL A 375 8.54 8.96 -11.24
CA VAL A 375 8.99 7.62 -10.85
C VAL A 375 8.28 6.59 -11.72
N HIS A 376 9.06 5.74 -12.36
CA HIS A 376 8.57 4.59 -13.13
C HIS A 376 9.23 3.32 -12.62
N ALA A 377 8.42 2.36 -12.23
CA ALA A 377 8.86 1.09 -11.67
C ALA A 377 8.10 -0.07 -12.31
N VAL A 378 8.82 -1.08 -12.79
CA VAL A 378 8.24 -2.33 -13.26
C VAL A 378 8.53 -3.42 -12.23
N LEU A 379 7.46 -3.93 -11.64
CA LEU A 379 7.49 -4.95 -10.59
C LEU A 379 7.31 -6.35 -11.17
N LEU A 380 8.13 -7.28 -10.71
CA LEU A 380 7.94 -8.72 -10.86
C LEU A 380 8.18 -9.39 -9.51
N ALA A 381 7.14 -9.98 -8.93
CA ALA A 381 7.21 -10.77 -7.70
C ALA A 381 6.78 -12.20 -8.01
N ASP A 382 7.65 -13.16 -7.72
CA ASP A 382 7.38 -14.59 -7.90
C ASP A 382 8.02 -15.38 -6.76
N ALA A 383 7.20 -16.10 -6.03
CA ALA A 383 7.52 -17.10 -5.02
C ALA A 383 8.80 -16.80 -4.19
N GLY A 384 8.77 -15.72 -3.42
CA GLY A 384 9.86 -15.35 -2.51
C GLY A 384 10.93 -14.46 -3.12
N LYS A 385 10.77 -13.98 -4.35
CA LYS A 385 11.66 -12.98 -4.93
C LYS A 385 10.86 -11.84 -5.56
N THR A 386 11.16 -10.62 -5.17
CA THR A 386 10.60 -9.40 -5.76
C THR A 386 11.69 -8.64 -6.48
N THR A 387 11.46 -8.27 -7.73
CA THR A 387 12.37 -7.47 -8.55
C THR A 387 11.64 -6.27 -9.10
N ILE A 388 12.25 -5.10 -8.98
CA ILE A 388 11.79 -3.84 -9.58
C ILE A 388 12.85 -3.43 -10.61
N LYS A 389 12.53 -3.58 -11.90
CA LYS A 389 13.44 -3.26 -13.00
C LYS A 389 12.64 -3.02 -14.30
N PRO A 390 12.79 -1.85 -14.97
CA PRO A 390 13.57 -0.68 -14.52
C PRO A 390 12.95 0.00 -13.30
N LEU A 391 13.78 0.68 -12.53
CA LEU A 391 13.40 1.68 -11.55
C LEU A 391 14.03 2.99 -11.99
N SER A 392 13.24 3.96 -12.42
CA SER A 392 13.72 5.25 -12.90
C SER A 392 12.96 6.41 -12.27
N ALA A 393 13.64 7.53 -12.11
CA ALA A 393 13.06 8.76 -11.56
C ALA A 393 13.87 9.99 -11.97
N THR A 394 13.25 11.15 -11.95
CA THR A 394 13.92 12.45 -11.96
C THR A 394 14.10 12.92 -10.52
N LEU A 395 15.31 13.25 -10.11
CA LEU A 395 15.60 13.68 -8.75
C LEU A 395 16.70 14.74 -8.72
N TYR A 396 16.51 15.79 -7.94
CA TYR A 396 17.49 16.87 -7.70
C TYR A 396 18.11 17.44 -8.98
N GLY A 397 17.31 17.64 -10.03
CA GLY A 397 17.74 18.20 -11.32
C GLY A 397 18.48 17.24 -12.24
N GLY A 398 18.59 15.97 -11.87
CA GLY A 398 19.16 14.88 -12.66
C GLY A 398 18.19 13.72 -12.83
N ASN A 399 18.69 12.60 -13.35
CA ASN A 399 17.92 11.38 -13.58
C ASN A 399 18.58 10.20 -12.88
N GLY A 400 17.76 9.30 -12.34
CA GLY A 400 18.18 8.02 -11.78
C GLY A 400 17.59 6.86 -12.55
N THR A 401 18.40 5.83 -12.80
CA THR A 401 17.94 4.56 -13.39
C THR A 401 18.63 3.38 -12.70
N GLY A 402 17.90 2.29 -12.52
CA GLY A 402 18.49 1.12 -11.87
C GLY A 402 17.50 0.00 -11.62
N SER A 403 17.76 -0.75 -10.56
CA SER A 403 16.92 -1.87 -10.13
C SER A 403 17.04 -2.11 -8.62
N LEU A 404 15.98 -2.66 -8.06
CA LEU A 404 15.93 -3.17 -6.68
C LEU A 404 15.46 -4.62 -6.71
N SER A 405 16.12 -5.50 -5.99
CA SER A 405 15.64 -6.87 -5.77
C SER A 405 15.61 -7.21 -4.27
N ILE A 406 14.59 -7.97 -3.87
CA ILE A 406 14.41 -8.46 -2.51
C ILE A 406 14.18 -9.96 -2.61
N ASP A 407 15.01 -10.75 -1.94
CA ASP A 407 14.96 -12.22 -1.95
C ASP A 407 14.69 -12.74 -0.54
N PHE A 408 13.57 -13.44 -0.40
CA PHE A 408 13.07 -14.00 0.86
C PHE A 408 13.33 -15.52 0.99
N LYS A 409 13.98 -16.15 0.01
CA LYS A 409 14.07 -17.61 -0.08
C LYS A 409 14.86 -18.22 1.08
N ASP A 410 15.92 -17.55 1.53
CA ASP A 410 16.76 -18.05 2.61
C ASP A 410 16.12 -17.80 3.98
N ASP A 411 15.61 -16.58 4.19
CA ASP A 411 15.01 -16.13 5.45
C ASP A 411 14.02 -15.00 5.18
N ALA A 412 12.74 -15.27 5.43
CA ALA A 412 11.69 -14.27 5.22
C ALA A 412 11.71 -13.13 6.25
N SER A 413 12.33 -13.35 7.41
CA SER A 413 12.48 -12.35 8.47
C SER A 413 13.69 -11.43 8.27
N ALA A 414 14.68 -11.87 7.50
CA ALA A 414 15.90 -11.12 7.17
C ALA A 414 16.22 -11.26 5.67
N PRO A 415 15.41 -10.67 4.77
CA PRO A 415 15.57 -10.83 3.33
C PRO A 415 16.89 -10.23 2.84
N ARG A 416 17.43 -10.81 1.77
CA ARG A 416 18.56 -10.24 1.04
C ARG A 416 18.05 -9.20 0.06
N MET A 417 18.68 -8.03 0.05
CA MET A 417 18.35 -6.92 -0.84
C MET A 417 19.55 -6.58 -1.73
N ALA A 418 19.30 -6.24 -2.98
CA ALA A 418 20.31 -5.71 -3.89
C ALA A 418 19.75 -4.47 -4.61
N LEU A 419 20.53 -3.40 -4.61
CA LEU A 419 20.21 -2.11 -5.21
C LEU A 419 21.30 -1.73 -6.19
N VAL A 420 20.93 -1.56 -7.45
CA VAL A 420 21.81 -0.97 -8.47
C VAL A 420 21.20 0.34 -8.90
N GLN A 421 21.96 1.44 -8.82
CA GLN A 421 21.49 2.78 -9.23
C GLN A 421 22.59 3.54 -9.97
N ASP A 422 22.22 4.16 -11.07
CA ASP A 422 23.02 5.13 -11.85
C ASP A 422 22.29 6.46 -11.81
N LEU A 423 22.79 7.40 -11.02
CA LEU A 423 22.26 8.76 -10.87
C LEU A 423 23.13 9.69 -11.69
N ARG A 424 22.55 10.45 -12.62
CA ARG A 424 23.27 11.33 -13.53
C ARG A 424 22.83 12.77 -13.42
N GLY A 425 23.81 13.67 -13.30
CA GLY A 425 23.58 15.11 -13.29
C GLY A 425 22.81 15.61 -12.07
N ILE A 426 22.83 14.90 -10.94
CA ILE A 426 22.13 15.30 -9.72
C ILE A 426 22.84 16.43 -8.98
N SER A 427 22.07 17.28 -8.31
CA SER A 427 22.58 18.27 -7.36
C SER A 427 22.68 17.62 -5.98
N LEU A 428 23.92 17.33 -5.54
CA LEU A 428 24.17 16.57 -4.32
C LEU A 428 23.79 17.32 -3.04
N GLY A 429 23.97 18.64 -2.98
CA GLY A 429 23.67 19.44 -1.80
C GLY A 429 22.22 19.32 -1.32
N PRO A 430 21.22 19.59 -2.18
CA PRO A 430 19.80 19.39 -1.83
C PRO A 430 19.45 17.93 -1.47
N LEU A 431 20.07 16.94 -2.14
CA LEU A 431 19.87 15.53 -1.82
C LEU A 431 20.36 15.21 -0.40
N LEU A 432 21.57 15.65 -0.03
CA LEU A 432 22.12 15.44 1.31
C LEU A 432 21.31 16.19 2.37
N PHE A 433 20.88 17.41 2.08
CA PHE A 433 20.02 18.18 2.99
C PHE A 433 18.72 17.47 3.29
N ASP A 434 18.03 16.99 2.26
CA ASP A 434 16.78 16.26 2.42
C ASP A 434 16.98 14.89 3.13
N ALA A 435 18.14 14.25 2.94
CA ALA A 435 18.46 12.97 3.57
C ALA A 435 18.92 13.10 5.04
N THR A 436 19.68 14.14 5.37
CA THR A 436 20.40 14.23 6.66
C THR A 436 20.17 15.52 7.45
N GLY A 437 19.47 16.50 6.87
CA GLY A 437 19.31 17.84 7.42
C GLY A 437 20.58 18.70 7.32
N LYS A 438 21.65 18.23 6.67
CA LYS A 438 22.95 18.92 6.54
C LYS A 438 23.43 18.89 5.09
N THR A 439 24.30 19.85 4.75
CA THR A 439 24.90 19.96 3.42
C THR A 439 26.43 19.94 3.53
N PRO A 440 27.05 18.81 3.92
CA PRO A 440 28.50 18.72 4.07
C PRO A 440 29.23 18.78 2.73
N LEU A 441 28.56 18.42 1.64
CA LEU A 441 29.13 18.38 0.30
C LEU A 441 28.10 18.88 -0.72
N THR A 442 28.49 19.81 -1.57
CA THR A 442 27.70 20.30 -2.69
C THR A 442 28.39 19.96 -4.01
N GLY A 443 27.69 20.17 -5.10
CA GLY A 443 28.18 19.94 -6.46
C GLY A 443 27.11 19.25 -7.30
N ARG A 444 27.33 19.24 -8.61
CA ARG A 444 26.49 18.55 -9.58
C ARG A 444 27.27 17.42 -10.25
N GLY A 445 26.67 16.26 -10.39
CA GLY A 445 27.37 15.14 -11.06
C GLY A 445 26.66 13.83 -10.98
N ASP A 446 27.46 12.76 -11.03
CA ASP A 446 27.01 11.41 -11.18
C ASP A 446 27.35 10.59 -9.93
N VAL A 447 26.43 9.69 -9.54
CA VAL A 447 26.62 8.72 -8.45
C VAL A 447 26.21 7.34 -8.94
N GLN A 448 27.08 6.38 -8.78
CA GLN A 448 26.82 4.97 -9.13
C GLN A 448 26.84 4.13 -7.85
N LEU A 449 25.86 3.26 -7.71
CA LEU A 449 25.70 2.38 -6.55
C LEU A 449 25.42 0.96 -7.05
N ASP A 450 26.16 0.00 -6.50
CA ASP A 450 25.88 -1.44 -6.61
C ASP A 450 26.04 -2.04 -5.21
N LEU A 451 24.90 -2.17 -4.53
CA LEU A 451 24.85 -2.46 -3.10
C LEU A 451 24.04 -3.71 -2.83
N THR A 452 24.51 -4.50 -1.89
CA THR A 452 23.78 -5.64 -1.35
C THR A 452 23.76 -5.56 0.17
N THR A 453 22.63 -5.98 0.76
CA THR A 453 22.49 -6.03 2.22
C THR A 453 21.53 -7.14 2.62
N ARG A 454 21.41 -7.38 3.93
CA ARG A 454 20.50 -8.37 4.52
C ARG A 454 19.97 -7.86 5.85
N GLY A 455 18.66 -8.03 6.08
CA GLY A 455 18.04 -7.64 7.35
C GLY A 455 16.65 -7.03 7.18
N ALA A 456 16.01 -6.69 8.28
CA ALA A 456 14.69 -6.05 8.31
C ALA A 456 14.69 -4.69 9.02
N GLY A 457 15.70 -4.37 9.83
CA GLY A 457 15.86 -3.08 10.53
C GLY A 457 16.95 -2.21 9.92
N THR A 458 16.91 -0.91 10.16
CA THR A 458 17.87 0.06 9.59
C THR A 458 19.30 -0.22 10.02
N THR A 459 19.52 -0.58 11.28
CA THR A 459 20.84 -0.93 11.82
C THR A 459 21.38 -2.19 11.16
N ALA A 460 20.60 -3.27 11.12
CA ALA A 460 21.01 -4.51 10.49
C ALA A 460 21.33 -4.34 8.98
N LEU A 461 20.54 -3.51 8.27
CA LEU A 461 20.77 -3.21 6.86
C LEU A 461 22.08 -2.43 6.65
N ARG A 462 22.45 -1.52 7.54
CA ARG A 462 23.69 -0.76 7.47
C ARG A 462 24.91 -1.63 7.79
N GLU A 463 24.85 -2.45 8.84
CA GLU A 463 25.93 -3.36 9.24
C GLU A 463 26.21 -4.45 8.22
N ALA A 464 25.17 -4.93 7.52
CA ALA A 464 25.29 -5.95 6.48
C ALA A 464 25.53 -5.38 5.08
N LEU A 465 25.77 -4.07 4.93
CA LEU A 465 25.94 -3.41 3.63
C LEU A 465 27.25 -3.79 2.99
N ASN A 466 27.20 -4.27 1.73
CA ASN A 466 28.34 -4.61 0.91
C ASN A 466 28.15 -4.08 -0.50
N GLY A 467 29.24 -3.90 -1.25
CA GLY A 467 29.19 -3.51 -2.66
C GLY A 467 30.14 -2.39 -3.03
N THR A 468 29.74 -1.60 -4.02
CA THR A 468 30.54 -0.47 -4.53
C THR A 468 29.71 0.78 -4.66
N ALA A 469 30.37 1.92 -4.43
CA ALA A 469 29.82 3.24 -4.71
C ALA A 469 30.88 4.10 -5.41
N ALA A 470 30.47 4.90 -6.40
CA ALA A 470 31.35 5.86 -7.04
C ALA A 470 30.64 7.19 -7.21
N LEU A 471 31.35 8.27 -7.06
CA LEU A 471 30.84 9.61 -7.28
C LEU A 471 31.80 10.44 -8.11
N ARG A 472 31.23 11.31 -8.96
CA ARG A 472 31.98 12.32 -9.72
C ARG A 472 31.17 13.61 -9.72
N LEU A 473 31.68 14.62 -9.06
CA LEU A 473 31.04 15.92 -8.89
C LEU A 473 31.82 17.02 -9.57
N ARG A 474 31.12 18.07 -9.98
CA ARG A 474 31.67 19.29 -10.55
C ARG A 474 31.08 20.51 -9.85
N ASP A 475 31.84 21.61 -9.81
CA ASP A 475 31.42 22.92 -9.36
C ASP A 475 30.74 22.87 -7.97
N GLY A 476 31.46 22.34 -7.00
CA GLY A 476 30.94 22.12 -5.66
C GLY A 476 31.82 22.69 -4.56
N ALA A 477 31.40 22.40 -3.31
CA ALA A 477 32.14 22.78 -2.13
C ALA A 477 32.02 21.74 -1.02
N ILE A 478 33.07 21.58 -0.23
CA ILE A 478 33.08 20.79 1.02
C ILE A 478 32.94 21.80 2.16
N ALA A 479 31.89 21.67 2.97
CA ALA A 479 31.63 22.51 4.13
C ALA A 479 32.46 22.06 5.35
N GLY A 480 32.75 22.98 6.26
CA GLY A 480 33.43 22.70 7.53
C GLY A 480 34.98 22.77 7.47
N ILE A 481 35.54 22.98 6.27
CA ILE A 481 36.99 23.12 6.12
C ILE A 481 37.35 24.09 4.98
N ASP A 482 38.20 25.10 5.26
CA ASP A 482 38.81 25.99 4.25
C ASP A 482 40.29 25.62 4.06
N LEU A 483 40.55 24.66 3.16
CA LEU A 483 41.91 24.25 2.82
C LEU A 483 42.73 25.38 2.18
N GLY A 484 42.07 26.30 1.46
CA GLY A 484 42.73 27.49 0.89
C GLY A 484 43.22 28.46 1.96
N ARG A 485 42.44 28.64 3.03
CA ARG A 485 42.83 29.43 4.21
C ARG A 485 44.02 28.81 4.93
N LEU A 486 43.98 27.48 5.17
CA LEU A 486 45.08 26.74 5.77
C LEU A 486 46.41 26.99 5.05
N VAL A 487 46.41 26.96 3.74
CA VAL A 487 47.60 27.27 2.93
C VAL A 487 47.99 28.73 3.02
N ARG A 488 47.04 29.69 3.07
CA ARG A 488 47.30 31.12 3.24
C ARG A 488 47.81 31.45 4.66
N GLU A 489 47.27 30.80 5.68
CA GLU A 489 47.68 31.02 7.10
C GLU A 489 49.01 30.35 7.42
N ALA A 490 49.36 29.27 6.76
CA ALA A 490 50.76 28.79 6.75
C ALA A 490 51.72 29.83 6.17
N LYS A 491 51.24 30.83 5.43
CA LYS A 491 51.98 32.02 4.92
C LYS A 491 52.01 33.18 5.86
N ALA A 492 50.99 33.43 6.66
CA ALA A 492 50.82 34.58 7.52
C ALA A 492 50.61 34.12 8.96
N ALA A 493 51.68 34.07 9.76
CA ALA A 493 51.52 33.98 11.20
C ALA A 493 50.76 35.21 11.70
N ALA A 494 49.50 35.00 12.14
CA ALA A 494 48.57 35.90 12.80
C ALA A 494 47.42 36.49 11.95
N GLY A 495 46.22 36.08 12.31
CA GLY A 495 44.99 36.77 11.94
C GLY A 495 43.76 35.87 12.01
N VAL A 496 43.01 35.97 13.11
CA VAL A 496 41.71 35.33 13.31
C VAL A 496 40.68 36.02 12.41
N GLY A 497 40.13 35.31 11.43
CA GLY A 497 39.02 35.77 10.59
C GLY A 497 37.96 34.71 10.51
N GLY A 498 36.80 34.95 11.13
CA GLY A 498 35.61 34.11 11.02
C GLY A 498 34.96 34.31 9.66
N GLY A 499 34.84 33.25 8.91
CA GLY A 499 34.06 33.12 7.67
C GLY A 499 33.48 31.70 7.60
N THR A 500 32.44 31.51 6.82
CA THR A 500 31.91 30.18 6.54
C THR A 500 33.01 29.32 5.95
N GLU A 501 33.51 28.36 6.74
CA GLU A 501 34.61 27.51 6.33
C GLU A 501 34.11 26.54 5.25
N SER A 502 34.56 26.69 4.00
CA SER A 502 34.27 25.79 2.91
C SER A 502 35.42 25.76 1.90
N THR A 503 35.65 24.59 1.31
CA THR A 503 36.59 24.39 0.20
C THR A 503 35.83 24.19 -1.10
N SER A 504 35.86 25.17 -2.00
CA SER A 504 35.27 25.02 -3.34
C SER A 504 36.20 24.18 -4.21
N PHE A 505 35.60 23.30 -5.03
CA PHE A 505 36.30 22.46 -6.02
C PHE A 505 35.66 22.59 -7.41
N SER A 506 36.44 22.44 -8.46
CA SER A 506 35.99 22.33 -9.84
C SER A 506 35.59 20.88 -10.20
N GLU A 507 36.32 19.91 -9.64
CA GLU A 507 36.04 18.48 -9.81
C GLU A 507 36.38 17.71 -8.52
N LEU A 508 35.52 16.73 -8.18
CA LEU A 508 35.75 15.78 -7.10
C LEU A 508 35.30 14.41 -7.56
N SER A 509 36.15 13.39 -7.40
CA SER A 509 35.81 11.99 -7.67
C SER A 509 36.31 11.10 -6.55
N ALA A 510 35.55 10.02 -6.27
CA ALA A 510 35.91 9.00 -5.32
C ALA A 510 35.18 7.70 -5.64
N SER A 511 35.82 6.57 -5.45
CA SER A 511 35.18 5.26 -5.44
C SER A 511 35.35 4.56 -4.09
N PHE A 512 34.35 3.77 -3.72
CA PHE A 512 34.29 3.08 -2.44
C PHE A 512 34.03 1.61 -2.65
N GLN A 513 34.82 0.78 -1.97
CA GLN A 513 34.52 -0.62 -1.74
C GLN A 513 33.89 -0.75 -0.36
N ILE A 514 32.65 -1.26 -0.29
CA ILE A 514 31.89 -1.35 0.94
C ILE A 514 31.89 -2.80 1.41
N GLU A 515 32.31 -3.05 2.64
CA GLU A 515 32.35 -4.34 3.29
C GLU A 515 31.81 -4.21 4.71
N HIS A 516 30.73 -4.93 5.03
CA HIS A 516 30.11 -4.94 6.37
C HIS A 516 29.82 -3.53 6.91
N GLY A 517 29.30 -2.65 6.06
CA GLY A 517 28.96 -1.28 6.43
C GLY A 517 30.11 -0.28 6.46
N VAL A 518 31.35 -0.73 6.19
CA VAL A 518 32.53 0.13 6.10
C VAL A 518 32.90 0.37 4.63
N ALA A 519 32.89 1.62 4.21
CA ALA A 519 33.24 2.05 2.85
C ALA A 519 34.69 2.48 2.77
N HIS A 520 35.54 1.71 2.10
CA HIS A 520 36.96 1.96 1.90
C HIS A 520 37.18 2.74 0.61
N ASN A 521 37.98 3.80 0.69
CA ASN A 521 38.38 4.64 -0.44
C ASN A 521 39.90 4.67 -0.57
N LYS A 522 40.43 4.63 -1.82
CA LYS A 522 41.87 4.72 -2.15
C LYS A 522 42.19 5.73 -3.25
N ASP A 523 41.18 6.36 -3.84
CA ASP A 523 41.29 7.14 -5.08
C ASP A 523 40.59 8.51 -4.99
N LEU A 524 40.28 8.99 -3.79
CA LEU A 524 39.68 10.32 -3.65
C LEU A 524 40.59 11.35 -4.33
N SER A 525 40.00 12.10 -5.23
CA SER A 525 40.70 13.16 -5.96
C SER A 525 39.80 14.38 -6.07
N ALA A 526 40.31 15.54 -5.69
CA ALA A 526 39.60 16.80 -5.90
C ALA A 526 40.57 17.88 -6.44
N SER A 527 40.04 18.72 -7.32
CA SER A 527 40.76 19.83 -7.92
C SER A 527 40.11 21.14 -7.52
N THR A 528 40.93 22.02 -6.97
CA THR A 528 40.57 23.43 -6.70
C THR A 528 41.47 24.37 -7.50
N PRO A 529 41.17 25.65 -7.61
CA PRO A 529 42.08 26.61 -8.27
C PRO A 529 43.51 26.63 -7.69
N LEU A 530 43.64 26.38 -6.39
CA LEU A 530 44.90 26.47 -5.66
C LEU A 530 45.49 25.11 -5.23
N LEU A 531 44.69 24.04 -5.21
CA LEU A 531 45.10 22.76 -4.64
C LEU A 531 44.72 21.59 -5.56
N ARG A 532 45.55 20.55 -5.53
CA ARG A 532 45.22 19.20 -5.93
C ARG A 532 45.14 18.34 -4.67
N ILE A 533 44.01 17.75 -4.43
CA ILE A 533 43.72 16.97 -3.24
C ILE A 533 43.62 15.52 -3.63
N GLY A 534 44.45 14.67 -3.09
CA GLY A 534 44.31 13.21 -3.15
C GLY A 534 44.00 12.68 -1.76
N GLY A 535 43.31 11.58 -1.66
CA GLY A 535 42.94 11.01 -0.37
C GLY A 535 42.67 9.52 -0.39
N GLU A 536 42.78 8.94 0.80
CA GLU A 536 42.43 7.55 1.08
C GLU A 536 41.91 7.41 2.50
N GLY A 537 41.13 6.36 2.78
CA GLY A 537 40.62 6.08 4.12
C GLY A 537 39.29 5.33 4.09
N GLN A 538 38.47 5.55 5.12
CA GLN A 538 37.24 4.80 5.30
C GLN A 538 36.11 5.64 5.90
N LEU A 539 34.87 5.26 5.55
CA LEU A 539 33.64 5.73 6.17
C LEU A 539 32.93 4.52 6.79
N ASP A 540 32.69 4.55 8.08
CA ASP A 540 31.84 3.59 8.75
C ASP A 540 30.39 4.09 8.69
N LEU A 541 29.60 3.46 7.82
CA LEU A 541 28.19 3.83 7.57
C LEU A 541 27.27 3.33 8.68
N ALA A 542 27.69 2.29 9.42
CA ALA A 542 26.93 1.75 10.54
C ALA A 542 27.02 2.67 11.77
N HIS A 543 28.23 3.17 12.08
CA HIS A 543 28.49 4.05 13.21
C HIS A 543 28.56 5.54 12.83
N GLU A 544 28.35 5.85 11.55
CA GLU A 544 28.37 7.23 11.02
C GLU A 544 29.68 7.99 11.35
N THR A 545 30.83 7.31 11.17
CA THR A 545 32.15 7.93 11.40
C THR A 545 33.01 7.93 10.14
N ILE A 546 33.98 8.85 10.12
CA ILE A 546 34.92 9.05 9.01
C ILE A 546 36.36 9.03 9.51
N ASP A 547 37.26 8.40 8.74
CA ASP A 547 38.72 8.45 8.91
C ASP A 547 39.36 8.52 7.52
N LEU A 548 39.62 9.73 7.04
CA LEU A 548 40.26 10.00 5.75
C LEU A 548 41.58 10.72 5.94
N ARG A 549 42.58 10.32 5.16
CA ARG A 549 43.89 11.00 5.06
C ARG A 549 43.99 11.67 3.71
N LEU A 550 44.07 12.98 3.72
CA LEU A 550 44.12 13.82 2.54
C LEU A 550 45.56 14.34 2.33
N ARG A 551 45.96 14.44 1.08
CA ARG A 551 47.18 15.07 0.61
C ARG A 551 46.82 16.27 -0.24
N CYS A 552 47.03 17.46 0.29
CA CYS A 552 46.70 18.73 -0.35
C CYS A 552 47.94 19.35 -0.97
N THR A 553 48.15 19.22 -2.27
CA THR A 553 49.31 19.75 -2.98
C THR A 553 48.98 21.11 -3.59
N VAL A 554 49.79 22.14 -3.24
CA VAL A 554 49.66 23.49 -3.79
C VAL A 554 50.06 23.50 -5.27
N VAL A 555 49.21 24.06 -6.10
CA VAL A 555 49.46 24.21 -7.55
C VAL A 555 50.03 25.57 -7.82
N PRO A 556 51.05 25.72 -8.72
CA PRO A 556 51.52 27.01 -9.15
C PRO A 556 50.38 27.85 -9.72
N SER A 557 50.12 29.03 -9.13
CA SER A 557 49.17 29.99 -9.70
C SER A 557 49.83 30.73 -10.85
N LEU A 558 49.08 30.97 -11.95
CA LEU A 558 49.53 31.86 -13.00
C LEU A 558 49.82 33.23 -12.40
N ALA A 559 51.04 33.72 -12.65
CA ALA A 559 51.56 34.99 -12.07
C ALA A 559 50.58 36.15 -12.34
N GLY A 560 50.04 36.73 -11.26
CA GLY A 560 49.24 37.96 -11.33
C GLY A 560 48.14 38.14 -10.28
N GLN A 561 47.66 37.08 -9.61
CA GLN A 561 46.54 37.23 -8.66
C GLN A 561 46.94 37.29 -7.18
N ASP A 562 48.12 36.83 -6.77
CA ASP A 562 48.49 36.69 -5.34
C ASP A 562 49.88 37.18 -4.98
N GLY A 563 50.40 38.23 -5.50
CA GLY A 563 51.64 38.88 -5.04
C GLY A 563 52.92 38.01 -5.00
N PRO A 564 54.12 38.57 -4.73
CA PRO A 564 55.42 37.91 -4.89
C PRO A 564 55.73 36.72 -3.93
N ALA A 565 54.81 36.37 -3.02
CA ALA A 565 55.03 35.29 -2.03
C ALA A 565 54.41 33.94 -2.42
N ALA A 566 53.72 33.81 -3.57
CA ALA A 566 53.07 32.59 -4.00
C ALA A 566 54.06 31.49 -4.43
N GLY A 567 55.18 31.85 -5.05
CA GLY A 567 56.13 30.87 -5.60
C GLY A 567 56.91 30.02 -4.59
N THR A 568 56.91 30.34 -3.31
CA THR A 568 57.65 29.56 -2.29
C THR A 568 56.95 28.32 -1.78
N LEU A 569 55.64 28.18 -2.04
CA LEU A 569 54.87 27.02 -1.61
C LEU A 569 54.45 26.07 -2.78
N ASP A 570 54.84 26.42 -3.98
CA ASP A 570 54.49 25.60 -5.16
C ASP A 570 54.98 24.15 -5.03
N GLY A 571 54.06 23.22 -5.19
CA GLY A 571 54.30 21.80 -5.04
C GLY A 571 54.49 21.35 -3.56
N LEU A 572 54.20 22.19 -2.56
CA LEU A 572 54.16 21.71 -1.17
C LEU A 572 52.90 20.85 -0.95
N THR A 573 53.10 19.68 -0.39
CA THR A 573 52.00 18.79 -0.01
C THR A 573 51.73 18.89 1.49
N VAL A 574 50.52 19.27 1.88
CA VAL A 574 50.06 19.35 3.26
C VAL A 574 49.18 18.12 3.56
N PRO A 575 49.63 17.24 4.47
CA PRO A 575 48.82 16.11 4.90
C PRO A 575 47.77 16.55 5.93
N VAL A 576 46.52 16.19 5.69
CA VAL A 576 45.36 16.51 6.53
C VAL A 576 44.63 15.24 6.90
N ALA A 577 44.39 14.99 8.18
CA ALA A 577 43.53 13.92 8.66
C ALA A 577 42.12 14.49 8.91
N LEU A 578 41.09 13.80 8.40
CA LEU A 578 39.67 14.11 8.62
C LEU A 578 39.07 12.96 9.39
N THR A 579 38.68 13.18 10.65
CA THR A 579 38.24 12.09 11.55
C THR A 579 37.01 12.49 12.36
N GLY A 580 36.31 11.50 12.93
CA GLY A 580 35.23 11.71 13.88
C GLY A 580 33.83 11.41 13.31
N PRO A 581 32.76 11.72 14.04
CA PRO A 581 31.39 11.52 13.59
C PRO A 581 31.10 12.35 12.33
N LEU A 582 30.34 11.79 11.36
CA LEU A 582 29.91 12.50 10.14
C LEU A 582 29.14 13.80 10.45
N ALA A 583 28.51 13.84 11.63
CA ALA A 583 27.78 15.02 12.11
C ALA A 583 28.69 16.14 12.61
N GLN A 584 29.93 15.82 13.06
CA GLN A 584 30.89 16.73 13.68
C GLN A 584 32.31 16.30 13.29
N MET A 585 32.64 16.39 12.01
CA MET A 585 33.96 16.04 11.49
C MET A 585 35.03 16.97 12.06
N ALA A 586 36.13 16.41 12.56
CA ALA A 586 37.32 17.14 13.00
C ALA A 586 38.44 16.94 11.95
N TRP A 587 39.18 17.99 11.70
CA TRP A 587 40.35 17.93 10.82
C TRP A 587 41.61 18.34 11.57
N GLN A 588 42.73 17.72 11.26
CA GLN A 588 44.04 18.01 11.83
C GLN A 588 45.10 17.96 10.73
N VAL A 589 46.04 18.93 10.79
CA VAL A 589 47.23 18.87 9.93
C VAL A 589 48.28 17.99 10.58
N ASP A 590 48.81 17.00 9.86
CA ASP A 590 49.93 16.18 10.32
C ASP A 590 51.24 16.96 10.18
N VAL A 591 51.59 17.71 11.27
CA VAL A 591 52.77 18.59 11.32
C VAL A 591 54.06 17.77 11.22
N ALA A 592 54.11 16.55 11.72
CA ALA A 592 55.29 15.68 11.66
C ALA A 592 55.60 15.26 10.22
N ALA A 593 54.58 14.89 9.48
CA ALA A 593 54.71 14.56 8.06
C ALA A 593 55.04 15.78 7.21
N LEU A 594 54.44 16.94 7.51
CA LEU A 594 54.75 18.23 6.84
C LEU A 594 56.23 18.60 7.03
N GLY A 595 56.75 18.52 8.26
CA GLY A 595 58.16 18.81 8.56
C GLY A 595 59.14 17.91 7.81
N SER A 596 58.86 16.65 7.67
CA SER A 596 59.69 15.73 6.92
C SER A 596 59.71 15.99 5.41
N GLU A 597 58.59 16.41 4.82
CA GLU A 597 58.49 16.68 3.39
C GLU A 597 59.07 18.04 3.01
N ALA A 598 58.84 19.06 3.83
CA ALA A 598 59.47 20.36 3.68
C ALA A 598 61.01 20.23 3.78
N ALA A 599 61.52 19.45 4.75
CA ALA A 599 62.91 19.15 4.91
C ALA A 599 63.53 18.40 3.69
N ARG A 600 62.81 17.42 3.10
CA ARG A 600 63.24 16.73 1.87
C ARG A 600 63.33 17.65 0.67
N LYS A 601 62.33 18.55 0.46
CA LYS A 601 62.33 19.48 -0.66
C LYS A 601 63.43 20.54 -0.50
N MET A 602 63.64 21.08 0.70
CA MET A 602 64.75 21.98 0.98
C MET A 602 66.10 21.29 0.82
N ALA A 603 66.23 20.01 1.19
CA ALA A 603 67.45 19.24 1.02
C ALA A 603 67.77 18.92 -0.44
N ALA A 604 66.77 18.76 -1.32
CA ALA A 604 66.95 18.49 -2.74
C ALA A 604 67.43 19.69 -3.55
N GLY A 605 67.24 20.94 -3.04
CA GLY A 605 67.62 22.20 -3.68
C GLY A 605 68.93 22.83 -3.20
N ILE A 606 69.71 22.24 -2.29
CA ILE A 606 70.90 22.84 -1.67
C ILE A 606 72.17 22.10 -2.07
N PRO A 607 73.20 22.80 -2.56
CA PRO A 607 74.55 22.26 -2.71
C PRO A 607 75.15 21.89 -1.34
N SER A 608 75.99 20.89 -1.31
CA SER A 608 76.44 20.06 -0.17
C SER A 608 77.19 20.76 1.02
N GLY A 609 76.95 22.05 1.32
CA GLY A 609 77.60 22.77 2.41
C GLY A 609 76.71 23.41 3.47
N GLY A 610 75.39 23.32 3.41
CA GLY A 610 74.47 24.10 4.22
C GLY A 610 73.57 23.38 5.24
N LYS A 611 73.82 22.10 5.54
CA LYS A 611 72.91 21.24 6.30
C LYS A 611 72.63 21.65 7.77
N GLU A 612 73.56 22.30 8.44
CA GLU A 612 73.32 22.71 9.85
C GLU A 612 72.52 23.99 10.02
N LYS A 613 72.71 24.98 9.13
CA LYS A 613 71.89 26.21 9.15
C LYS A 613 70.43 25.95 8.77
N LEU A 614 70.18 24.86 8.09
CA LEU A 614 68.85 24.45 7.66
C LEU A 614 68.01 23.88 8.81
N LYS A 615 68.61 23.05 9.69
CA LYS A 615 67.93 22.49 10.88
C LYS A 615 67.41 23.58 11.80
N THR A 616 68.19 24.66 12.00
CA THR A 616 67.81 25.77 12.85
C THR A 616 66.68 26.60 12.19
N ARG A 617 66.77 26.88 10.89
CA ARG A 617 65.72 27.63 10.16
C ARG A 617 64.41 26.89 10.05
N VAL A 618 64.45 25.56 9.88
CA VAL A 618 63.23 24.72 9.86
C VAL A 618 62.57 24.67 11.24
N LYS A 619 63.40 24.57 12.30
CA LYS A 619 62.89 24.61 13.68
C LYS A 619 62.28 25.95 14.04
N ASP A 620 62.87 27.05 13.60
CA ASP A 620 62.36 28.41 13.84
C ASP A 620 61.12 28.73 13.02
N ALA A 621 61.04 28.24 11.75
CA ALA A 621 59.86 28.36 10.91
C ALA A 621 58.67 27.52 11.41
N LEU A 622 58.94 26.33 11.93
CA LEU A 622 57.91 25.46 12.51
C LEU A 622 57.49 25.88 13.92
N GLY A 623 58.44 26.46 14.72
CA GLY A 623 58.13 27.00 16.06
C GLY A 623 57.30 28.27 16.05
N GLY A 624 57.33 29.04 14.96
CA GLY A 624 56.50 30.23 14.75
C GLY A 624 55.11 29.95 14.20
N LEU A 625 54.86 28.74 13.69
CA LEU A 625 53.61 28.35 13.10
C LEU A 625 52.57 27.79 14.10
N PHE A 626 53.03 27.42 15.31
CA PHE A 626 52.14 26.83 16.32
C PHE A 626 52.54 27.30 17.72
N PRO A 627 51.91 28.36 18.30
CA PRO A 627 52.04 28.65 19.71
C PRO A 627 51.36 27.53 20.52
N ARG A 628 52.01 27.12 21.62
CA ARG A 628 51.50 26.10 22.58
C ARG A 628 50.18 26.52 23.20
#